data_b9a792bbcbe2336130d5956759609411
#
_entry.id   b9a792bbcbe2336130d5956759609411
#
_cell.length_a   1.000
_cell.length_b   1.000
_cell.length_c   1.000
_cell.angle_alpha   90.00
_cell.angle_beta   90.00
_cell.angle_gamma   90.00
#
_symmetry.space_group_name_H-M   'P 1'
#
loop_
_entity.id
_entity.type
_entity.pdbx_description
1 polymer ?
#
loop_
_entity_poly.entity_id
_entity_poly.type
_entity_poly.pdbx_seq_one_letter_code
_entity_poly.pdbx_strand_id
1 'polypeptide(L)'
;MPYFQLSVRDTGIDTYVLIVGESVRVDNMSLYGYTRSTTPQVEAQRKQIKLFNQAISGAPYTALSVPLSLTADSVLSHDIHNYPDNIINMANQAGFQTFWLSSQSAFRQNSTAVTSIAMRAMETVYVRGFDELLLPHLSQALQQNTQQKKLIVLHLNGSHEPACSAYPQSSAVFQPQDDQDACYDNSIHYTDSLLGQVFELLKDRRASVMYFADHGLERDPTKKNVYFHGGREASQQAYHVPLFIGYSPVLGDGVD
;
A
#
# COMPACT_ATOMS: atom_id res chain seq x y z
N MET A 1 -7.62 19.76 -16.88
CA MET A 1 -6.63 19.03 -16.04
C MET A 1 -5.74 20.06 -15.41
N PRO A 2 -5.36 19.91 -14.13
CA PRO A 2 -4.40 20.80 -13.53
C PRO A 2 -3.08 20.73 -14.29
N TYR A 3 -2.42 21.88 -14.42
CA TYR A 3 -1.11 21.94 -15.05
C TYR A 3 -0.07 22.07 -13.95
N PHE A 4 0.74 21.00 -13.76
CA PHE A 4 1.83 21.02 -12.79
C PHE A 4 3.05 21.72 -13.39
N GLN A 5 3.71 22.57 -12.63
CA GLN A 5 5.04 23.05 -12.97
C GLN A 5 6.05 21.99 -12.50
N LEU A 6 6.46 21.12 -13.42
CA LEU A 6 7.33 20.00 -13.13
C LEU A 6 8.77 20.30 -13.53
N SER A 7 9.71 19.94 -12.66
CA SER A 7 11.12 19.76 -13.01
C SER A 7 11.49 18.30 -12.81
N VAL A 8 11.85 17.61 -13.88
CA VAL A 8 12.27 16.20 -13.80
C VAL A 8 13.76 16.15 -13.49
N ARG A 9 14.11 15.50 -12.36
CA ARG A 9 15.51 15.16 -12.04
C ARG A 9 15.75 13.70 -12.38
N ASP A 10 16.90 13.42 -12.97
CA ASP A 10 17.34 12.03 -13.11
C ASP A 10 17.87 11.54 -11.76
N THR A 11 17.08 10.70 -11.11
CA THR A 11 17.42 10.05 -9.82
C THR A 11 18.09 8.70 -10.04
N GLY A 12 18.27 8.29 -11.30
CA GLY A 12 18.71 6.95 -11.62
C GLY A 12 17.64 5.86 -11.41
N ILE A 13 16.43 6.23 -11.02
CA ILE A 13 15.30 5.30 -10.82
C ILE A 13 14.40 5.37 -12.06
N ASP A 14 14.06 4.19 -12.59
CA ASP A 14 13.21 4.05 -13.77
C ASP A 14 11.80 3.55 -13.41
N THR A 15 11.67 2.86 -12.29
CA THR A 15 10.40 2.27 -11.84
C THR A 15 10.10 2.65 -10.40
N TYR A 16 8.95 3.26 -10.21
CA TYR A 16 8.41 3.61 -8.90
C TYR A 16 7.18 2.74 -8.65
N VAL A 17 7.24 1.91 -7.60
CA VAL A 17 6.12 1.09 -7.16
C VAL A 17 5.57 1.67 -5.88
N LEU A 18 4.32 2.12 -5.90
CA LEU A 18 3.60 2.63 -4.75
C LEU A 18 2.59 1.57 -4.31
N ILE A 19 2.77 1.02 -3.13
CA ILE A 19 1.89 0.00 -2.56
C ILE A 19 1.04 0.63 -1.48
N VAL A 20 -0.25 0.74 -1.76
CA VAL A 20 -1.26 1.17 -0.81
C VAL A 20 -1.82 -0.07 -0.13
N GLY A 21 -1.35 -0.34 1.09
CA GLY A 21 -1.87 -1.38 1.97
C GLY A 21 -3.20 -0.96 2.58
N GLU A 22 -3.93 -1.92 3.12
CA GLU A 22 -5.26 -1.74 3.67
C GLU A 22 -5.32 -2.24 5.10
N SER A 23 -5.80 -1.37 6.01
CA SER A 23 -6.18 -1.75 7.38
C SER A 23 -5.04 -2.32 8.22
N VAL A 24 -3.80 -1.83 8.10
CA VAL A 24 -2.65 -2.36 8.84
C VAL A 24 -2.23 -1.42 9.96
N ARG A 25 -2.19 -1.97 11.19
CA ARG A 25 -1.67 -1.32 12.39
C ARG A 25 -0.17 -1.57 12.54
N VAL A 26 0.58 -0.55 12.92
CA VAL A 26 1.99 -0.68 13.30
C VAL A 26 2.18 -1.69 14.43
N ASP A 27 1.26 -1.71 15.41
CA ASP A 27 1.30 -2.54 16.60
C ASP A 27 1.33 -4.06 16.33
N ASN A 28 0.94 -4.51 15.14
CA ASN A 28 0.93 -5.91 14.74
C ASN A 28 2.03 -6.26 13.71
N MET A 29 2.99 -5.36 13.47
CA MET A 29 4.12 -5.63 12.56
C MET A 29 5.42 -5.86 13.31
N SER A 30 6.06 -7.02 13.10
CA SER A 30 7.37 -7.31 13.72
C SER A 30 8.48 -6.36 13.24
N LEU A 31 8.37 -5.82 12.04
CA LEU A 31 9.24 -4.75 11.53
C LEU A 31 9.30 -3.53 12.47
N TYR A 32 8.24 -3.26 13.22
CA TYR A 32 8.12 -2.17 14.18
C TYR A 32 8.23 -2.63 15.65
N GLY A 33 8.61 -3.89 15.88
CA GLY A 33 8.87 -4.41 17.21
C GLY A 33 7.74 -5.25 17.83
N TYR A 34 6.73 -5.62 17.06
CA TYR A 34 5.75 -6.61 17.51
C TYR A 34 6.42 -7.96 17.76
N THR A 35 6.03 -8.66 18.80
CA THR A 35 6.72 -9.88 19.26
C THR A 35 6.52 -11.08 18.35
N ARG A 36 5.42 -11.12 17.59
CA ARG A 36 5.16 -12.18 16.63
C ARG A 36 5.75 -11.83 15.28
N SER A 37 6.41 -12.77 14.62
CA SER A 37 7.07 -12.58 13.31
C SER A 37 6.04 -12.46 12.19
N THR A 38 5.43 -11.29 12.07
CA THR A 38 4.40 -10.99 11.07
C THR A 38 4.98 -10.43 9.77
N THR A 39 6.23 -9.91 9.78
CA THR A 39 6.83 -9.24 8.61
C THR A 39 8.26 -9.70 8.30
N PRO A 40 8.56 -11.04 8.29
CA PRO A 40 9.91 -11.53 8.10
C PRO A 40 10.52 -11.20 6.72
N GLN A 41 9.71 -11.10 5.66
CA GLN A 41 10.21 -10.81 4.31
C GLN A 41 10.69 -9.36 4.19
N VAL A 42 9.92 -8.40 4.72
CA VAL A 42 10.33 -6.98 4.74
C VAL A 42 11.50 -6.77 5.70
N GLU A 43 11.55 -7.47 6.83
CA GLU A 43 12.70 -7.44 7.75
C GLU A 43 13.98 -7.93 7.07
N ALA A 44 13.92 -8.94 6.20
CA ALA A 44 15.07 -9.40 5.41
C ALA A 44 15.63 -8.30 4.49
N GLN A 45 14.80 -7.30 4.11
CA GLN A 45 15.20 -6.14 3.31
C GLN A 45 15.67 -4.94 4.15
N ARG A 46 15.89 -5.10 5.46
CA ARG A 46 16.16 -3.99 6.39
C ARG A 46 17.27 -3.04 5.96
N LYS A 47 18.27 -3.54 5.26
CA LYS A 47 19.39 -2.72 4.76
C LYS A 47 19.03 -1.84 3.55
N GLN A 48 17.99 -2.23 2.79
CA GLN A 48 17.54 -1.53 1.60
C GLN A 48 16.29 -0.69 1.85
N ILE A 49 15.75 -0.68 3.07
CA ILE A 49 14.55 0.10 3.38
C ILE A 49 14.84 1.21 4.39
N LYS A 50 14.22 2.35 4.16
CA LYS A 50 14.09 3.44 5.12
C LYS A 50 12.74 3.35 5.80
N LEU A 51 12.74 3.14 7.12
CA LEU A 51 11.54 2.97 7.92
C LEU A 51 11.13 4.30 8.56
N PHE A 52 9.83 4.59 8.55
CA PHE A 52 9.23 5.74 9.22
C PHE A 52 8.39 5.26 10.40
N ASN A 53 8.75 5.69 11.62
CA ASN A 53 8.15 5.16 12.85
C ASN A 53 6.92 5.97 13.33
N GLN A 54 6.63 7.10 12.71
CA GLN A 54 5.58 8.03 13.16
C GLN A 54 4.66 8.46 12.01
N ALA A 55 4.39 7.54 11.08
CA ALA A 55 3.47 7.83 9.98
C ALA A 55 2.03 7.79 10.48
N ILE A 56 1.27 8.82 10.13
CA ILE A 56 -0.12 9.01 10.53
C ILE A 56 -0.99 9.10 9.28
N SER A 57 -2.00 8.25 9.21
CA SER A 57 -3.04 8.32 8.17
C SER A 57 -3.89 9.59 8.31
N GLY A 58 -4.33 10.14 7.19
CA GLY A 58 -5.23 11.30 7.17
C GLY A 58 -6.66 11.00 7.64
N ALA A 59 -7.07 9.72 7.65
CA ALA A 59 -8.40 9.30 8.07
C ALA A 59 -8.40 7.82 8.50
N PRO A 60 -9.38 7.36 9.31
CA PRO A 60 -9.46 5.99 9.79
C PRO A 60 -10.24 5.06 8.85
N TYR A 61 -10.37 5.41 7.57
CA TYR A 61 -11.05 4.60 6.54
C TYR A 61 -10.60 4.99 5.12
N THR A 62 -10.61 4.03 4.21
CA THR A 62 -10.05 4.09 2.85
C THR A 62 -10.60 5.23 1.99
N ALA A 63 -11.93 5.42 2.01
CA ALA A 63 -12.59 6.38 1.11
C ALA A 63 -12.12 7.83 1.27
N LEU A 64 -11.54 8.18 2.42
CA LEU A 64 -10.96 9.49 2.69
C LEU A 64 -9.43 9.45 2.78
N SER A 65 -8.85 8.42 3.42
CA SER A 65 -7.40 8.35 3.63
C SER A 65 -6.62 8.24 2.32
N VAL A 66 -7.09 7.42 1.37
CA VAL A 66 -6.40 7.25 0.07
C VAL A 66 -6.40 8.53 -0.76
N PRO A 67 -7.54 9.25 -0.95
CA PRO A 67 -7.52 10.56 -1.59
C PRO A 67 -6.59 11.55 -0.91
N LEU A 68 -6.64 11.67 0.43
CA LEU A 68 -5.74 12.55 1.19
C LEU A 68 -4.25 12.20 1.01
N SER A 69 -3.93 10.91 0.81
CA SER A 69 -2.55 10.45 0.61
C SER A 69 -2.02 10.67 -0.79
N LEU A 70 -2.90 10.71 -1.81
CA LEU A 70 -2.51 10.68 -3.22
C LEU A 70 -2.81 11.99 -3.98
N THR A 71 -3.43 12.97 -3.33
CA THR A 71 -3.81 14.25 -3.95
C THR A 71 -3.22 15.44 -3.19
N ALA A 72 -3.44 16.64 -3.70
CA ALA A 72 -3.11 17.89 -3.01
C ALA A 72 -4.11 18.27 -1.91
N ASP A 73 -5.06 17.41 -1.60
CA ASP A 73 -6.05 17.63 -0.54
C ASP A 73 -5.41 17.53 0.86
N SER A 74 -6.07 18.08 1.86
CA SER A 74 -5.54 18.20 3.22
C SER A 74 -6.61 17.93 4.27
N VAL A 75 -6.22 17.27 5.36
CA VAL A 75 -7.08 17.06 6.54
C VAL A 75 -7.53 18.36 7.18
N LEU A 76 -6.78 19.45 7.00
CA LEU A 76 -7.09 20.78 7.57
C LEU A 76 -8.05 21.59 6.69
N SER A 77 -8.11 21.27 5.41
CA SER A 77 -8.90 22.01 4.42
C SER A 77 -9.41 21.07 3.33
N HIS A 78 -10.15 20.02 3.75
CA HIS A 78 -10.66 19.01 2.83
C HIS A 78 -11.55 19.62 1.75
N ASP A 79 -11.14 19.51 0.49
CA ASP A 79 -11.87 19.97 -0.67
C ASP A 79 -11.68 18.96 -1.84
N ILE A 80 -12.78 18.34 -2.25
CA ILE A 80 -12.79 17.39 -3.37
C ILE A 80 -12.31 18.02 -4.70
N HIS A 81 -12.32 19.33 -4.83
CA HIS A 81 -11.77 20.04 -6.00
C HIS A 81 -10.26 19.89 -6.12
N ASN A 82 -9.58 19.48 -5.05
CA ASN A 82 -8.14 19.15 -5.07
C ASN A 82 -7.82 17.74 -5.62
N TYR A 83 -8.82 16.87 -5.80
CA TYR A 83 -8.60 15.51 -6.27
C TYR A 83 -8.01 15.39 -7.68
N PRO A 84 -8.25 16.30 -8.63
CA PRO A 84 -7.52 16.30 -9.90
C PRO A 84 -6.02 16.51 -9.74
N ASP A 85 -5.55 17.18 -8.67
CA ASP A 85 -4.14 17.37 -8.34
C ASP A 85 -3.61 16.13 -7.63
N ASN A 86 -3.46 15.03 -8.36
CA ASN A 86 -3.05 13.74 -7.82
C ASN A 86 -1.76 13.23 -8.47
N ILE A 87 -1.11 12.31 -7.77
CA ILE A 87 0.17 11.74 -8.18
C ILE A 87 0.12 11.07 -9.57
N ILE A 88 -1.03 10.48 -9.96
CA ILE A 88 -1.18 9.82 -11.26
C ILE A 88 -1.17 10.86 -12.39
N ASN A 89 -1.97 11.93 -12.25
CA ASN A 89 -1.98 13.03 -13.23
C ASN A 89 -0.61 13.71 -13.34
N MET A 90 0.06 13.89 -12.20
CA MET A 90 1.41 14.45 -12.16
C MET A 90 2.41 13.55 -12.92
N ALA A 91 2.39 12.24 -12.67
CA ALA A 91 3.24 11.28 -13.33
C ALA A 91 2.97 11.21 -14.85
N ASN A 92 1.69 11.22 -15.27
CA ASN A 92 1.30 11.28 -16.66
C ASN A 92 1.88 12.53 -17.35
N GLN A 93 1.75 13.69 -16.71
CA GLN A 93 2.28 14.94 -17.26
C GLN A 93 3.82 14.94 -17.33
N ALA A 94 4.48 14.25 -16.39
CA ALA A 94 5.93 14.04 -16.41
C ALA A 94 6.40 13.01 -17.45
N GLY A 95 5.49 12.39 -18.20
CA GLY A 95 5.82 11.41 -19.26
C GLY A 95 6.04 9.99 -18.74
N PHE A 96 5.60 9.66 -17.52
CA PHE A 96 5.64 8.30 -17.00
C PHE A 96 4.54 7.45 -17.65
N GLN A 97 4.79 6.17 -17.80
CA GLN A 97 3.75 5.18 -17.99
C GLN A 97 3.15 4.85 -16.61
N THR A 98 1.84 5.00 -16.47
CA THR A 98 1.15 4.85 -15.18
C THR A 98 0.22 3.66 -15.16
N PHE A 99 0.26 2.90 -14.05
CA PHE A 99 -0.55 1.72 -13.84
C PHE A 99 -1.25 1.80 -12.48
N TRP A 100 -2.51 1.36 -12.44
CA TRP A 100 -3.23 1.12 -11.20
C TRP A 100 -3.73 -0.31 -11.17
N LEU A 101 -3.14 -1.13 -10.31
CA LEU A 101 -3.45 -2.55 -10.15
C LEU A 101 -4.10 -2.74 -8.78
N SER A 102 -5.35 -3.17 -8.74
CA SER A 102 -6.13 -3.23 -7.50
C SER A 102 -6.84 -4.57 -7.32
N SER A 103 -6.80 -5.11 -6.12
CA SER A 103 -7.64 -6.21 -5.63
C SER A 103 -8.88 -5.72 -4.89
N GLN A 104 -8.99 -4.40 -4.63
CA GLN A 104 -10.22 -3.81 -4.14
C GLN A 104 -11.20 -3.53 -5.28
N SER A 105 -12.49 -3.78 -5.03
CA SER A 105 -13.53 -3.57 -6.05
C SER A 105 -13.69 -2.08 -6.40
N ALA A 106 -13.72 -1.77 -7.71
CA ALA A 106 -14.04 -0.44 -8.21
C ALA A 106 -15.49 0.02 -7.88
N PHE A 107 -16.37 -0.91 -7.49
CA PHE A 107 -17.80 -0.69 -7.32
C PHE A 107 -18.26 -0.71 -5.86
N ARG A 108 -17.37 -0.60 -4.89
CA ARG A 108 -17.79 -0.42 -3.49
C ARG A 108 -18.48 0.94 -3.33
N GLN A 109 -19.56 1.00 -2.54
CA GLN A 109 -20.42 2.18 -2.40
C GLN A 109 -19.71 3.47 -2.00
N ASN A 110 -18.51 3.39 -1.41
CA ASN A 110 -17.75 4.54 -0.90
C ASN A 110 -16.42 4.78 -1.65
N SER A 111 -16.19 4.12 -2.79
CA SER A 111 -14.89 4.16 -3.48
C SER A 111 -14.82 5.14 -4.66
N THR A 112 -15.82 6.00 -4.86
CA THR A 112 -15.90 6.90 -6.03
C THR A 112 -14.67 7.81 -6.19
N ALA A 113 -14.15 8.36 -5.10
CA ALA A 113 -12.96 9.22 -5.13
C ALA A 113 -11.70 8.43 -5.50
N VAL A 114 -11.47 7.27 -4.84
CA VAL A 114 -10.34 6.38 -5.12
C VAL A 114 -10.41 5.87 -6.57
N THR A 115 -11.57 5.44 -7.01
CA THR A 115 -11.79 4.99 -8.40
C THR A 115 -11.54 6.12 -9.41
N SER A 116 -11.95 7.36 -9.11
CA SER A 116 -11.71 8.51 -9.97
C SER A 116 -10.22 8.82 -10.13
N ILE A 117 -9.42 8.65 -9.07
CA ILE A 117 -7.96 8.77 -9.12
C ILE A 117 -7.37 7.61 -9.93
N ALA A 118 -7.78 6.38 -9.64
CA ALA A 118 -7.31 5.17 -10.32
C ALA A 118 -7.52 5.22 -11.83
N MET A 119 -8.67 5.70 -12.28
CA MET A 119 -9.01 5.84 -13.71
C MET A 119 -8.18 6.89 -14.44
N ARG A 120 -7.31 7.65 -13.77
CA ARG A 120 -6.34 8.54 -14.41
C ARG A 120 -5.08 7.80 -14.86
N ALA A 121 -4.84 6.59 -14.38
CA ALA A 121 -3.75 5.76 -14.87
C ALA A 121 -3.98 5.37 -16.34
N MET A 122 -2.89 5.22 -17.10
CA MET A 122 -2.95 4.77 -18.49
C MET A 122 -3.48 3.35 -18.60
N GLU A 123 -3.16 2.50 -17.61
CA GLU A 123 -3.70 1.16 -17.49
C GLU A 123 -4.25 0.93 -16.08
N THR A 124 -5.49 0.41 -16.02
CA THR A 124 -6.16 0.10 -14.76
C THR A 124 -6.65 -1.35 -14.80
N VAL A 125 -6.25 -2.12 -13.78
CA VAL A 125 -6.63 -3.53 -13.64
C VAL A 125 -7.26 -3.75 -12.28
N TYR A 126 -8.43 -4.38 -12.27
CA TYR A 126 -9.10 -4.84 -11.05
C TYR A 126 -9.18 -6.36 -11.05
N VAL A 127 -8.57 -7.01 -10.06
CA VAL A 127 -8.67 -8.45 -9.87
C VAL A 127 -9.72 -8.79 -8.81
N ARG A 128 -10.29 -10.00 -8.89
CA ARG A 128 -11.21 -10.53 -7.88
C ARG A 128 -10.54 -11.71 -7.18
N GLY A 129 -10.26 -11.57 -5.91
CA GLY A 129 -9.61 -12.59 -5.10
C GLY A 129 -8.51 -12.00 -4.23
N PHE A 130 -7.52 -12.80 -3.90
CA PHE A 130 -6.42 -12.38 -3.02
C PHE A 130 -5.39 -11.54 -3.75
N ASP A 131 -4.63 -10.77 -2.99
CA ASP A 131 -3.65 -9.78 -3.48
C ASP A 131 -2.56 -10.38 -4.37
N GLU A 132 -2.23 -11.66 -4.20
CA GLU A 132 -1.25 -12.36 -5.05
C GLU A 132 -1.62 -12.36 -6.54
N LEU A 133 -2.90 -12.21 -6.88
CA LEU A 133 -3.37 -12.09 -8.26
C LEU A 133 -2.88 -10.80 -8.95
N LEU A 134 -2.36 -9.84 -8.20
CA LEU A 134 -1.74 -8.63 -8.76
C LEU A 134 -0.34 -8.89 -9.32
N LEU A 135 0.38 -9.92 -8.86
CA LEU A 135 1.78 -10.18 -9.24
C LEU A 135 1.98 -10.44 -10.74
N PRO A 136 1.14 -11.23 -11.43
CA PRO A 136 1.25 -11.38 -12.88
C PRO A 136 1.07 -10.05 -13.63
N HIS A 137 0.15 -9.19 -13.18
CA HIS A 137 -0.08 -7.88 -13.77
C HIS A 137 1.07 -6.91 -13.49
N LEU A 138 1.66 -6.96 -12.29
CA LEU A 138 2.90 -6.22 -11.99
C LEU A 138 4.03 -6.66 -12.92
N SER A 139 4.25 -7.99 -13.07
CA SER A 139 5.26 -8.52 -13.97
C SER A 139 5.05 -8.06 -15.41
N GLN A 140 3.82 -8.06 -15.90
CA GLN A 140 3.46 -7.57 -17.23
C GLN A 140 3.74 -6.07 -17.37
N ALA A 141 3.34 -5.24 -16.40
CA ALA A 141 3.61 -3.79 -16.40
C ALA A 141 5.11 -3.49 -16.42
N LEU A 142 5.91 -4.28 -15.69
CA LEU A 142 7.36 -4.14 -15.67
C LEU A 142 8.03 -4.46 -17.02
N GLN A 143 7.43 -5.32 -17.83
CA GLN A 143 7.94 -5.71 -19.16
C GLN A 143 7.52 -4.75 -20.27
N GLN A 144 6.45 -3.99 -20.10
CA GLN A 144 6.00 -3.03 -21.09
C GLN A 144 6.98 -1.88 -21.19
N ASN A 145 7.18 -1.37 -22.41
CA ASN A 145 7.88 -0.13 -22.74
C ASN A 145 9.06 0.22 -21.80
N THR A 146 10.11 -0.60 -21.84
CA THR A 146 11.25 -0.55 -20.91
C THR A 146 12.08 0.75 -20.98
N GLN A 147 11.87 1.58 -21.99
CA GLN A 147 12.55 2.86 -22.15
C GLN A 147 11.85 4.02 -21.43
N GLN A 148 10.64 3.81 -20.95
CA GLN A 148 9.85 4.84 -20.30
C GLN A 148 9.82 4.62 -18.78
N LYS A 149 9.98 5.70 -17.99
CA LYS A 149 9.81 5.64 -16.54
C LYS A 149 8.38 5.22 -16.18
N LYS A 150 8.22 4.50 -15.09
CA LYS A 150 6.94 3.94 -14.65
C LYS A 150 6.57 4.39 -13.26
N LEU A 151 5.27 4.67 -13.06
CA LEU A 151 4.62 4.69 -11.76
C LEU A 151 3.58 3.57 -11.73
N ILE A 152 3.77 2.59 -10.87
CA ILE A 152 2.87 1.44 -10.70
C ILE A 152 2.29 1.50 -9.30
N VAL A 153 0.97 1.68 -9.20
CA VAL A 153 0.26 1.62 -7.93
C VAL A 153 -0.31 0.21 -7.74
N LEU A 154 0.03 -0.44 -6.63
CA LEU A 154 -0.62 -1.65 -6.15
C LEU A 154 -1.56 -1.25 -5.01
N HIS A 155 -2.87 -1.41 -5.21
CA HIS A 155 -3.89 -1.11 -4.22
C HIS A 155 -4.46 -2.40 -3.66
N LEU A 156 -4.03 -2.76 -2.45
CA LEU A 156 -4.26 -4.07 -1.84
C LEU A 156 -5.62 -4.14 -1.13
N ASN A 157 -6.19 -5.33 -1.06
CA ASN A 157 -7.25 -5.64 -0.10
C ASN A 157 -6.69 -5.86 1.31
N GLY A 158 -5.42 -6.22 1.42
CA GLY A 158 -4.62 -6.27 2.64
C GLY A 158 -5.29 -6.98 3.80
N SER A 159 -5.37 -6.30 4.94
CA SER A 159 -5.97 -6.82 6.19
C SER A 159 -7.41 -6.34 6.42
N HIS A 160 -8.14 -6.03 5.33
CA HIS A 160 -9.56 -5.62 5.42
C HIS A 160 -10.39 -6.65 6.18
N GLU A 161 -11.26 -6.19 7.06
CA GLU A 161 -12.13 -7.05 7.84
C GLU A 161 -13.23 -7.75 6.97
N PRO A 162 -13.60 -8.98 7.31
CA PRO A 162 -13.12 -9.80 8.45
C PRO A 162 -11.75 -10.41 8.16
N ALA A 163 -10.80 -10.21 9.07
CA ALA A 163 -9.39 -10.56 8.88
C ALA A 163 -9.16 -12.05 8.54
N CYS A 164 -9.98 -12.97 9.08
CA CYS A 164 -9.89 -14.40 8.76
C CYS A 164 -10.22 -14.74 7.30
N SER A 165 -10.78 -13.81 6.54
CA SER A 165 -11.10 -13.96 5.10
C SER A 165 -10.16 -13.16 4.20
N ALA A 166 -9.19 -12.44 4.77
CA ALA A 166 -8.30 -11.55 4.03
C ALA A 166 -7.11 -12.26 3.38
N TYR A 167 -6.93 -13.56 3.64
CA TYR A 167 -5.84 -14.38 3.13
C TYR A 167 -6.30 -15.80 2.81
N PRO A 168 -5.63 -16.54 1.91
CA PRO A 168 -5.87 -17.97 1.69
C PRO A 168 -5.60 -18.76 2.97
N GLN A 169 -6.50 -19.64 3.37
CA GLN A 169 -6.33 -20.44 4.61
C GLN A 169 -5.06 -21.31 4.58
N SER A 170 -4.60 -21.71 3.39
CA SER A 170 -3.33 -22.41 3.21
C SER A 170 -2.09 -21.57 3.56
N SER A 171 -2.21 -20.25 3.62
CA SER A 171 -1.14 -19.32 3.98
C SER A 171 -1.11 -18.98 5.47
N ALA A 172 -2.04 -19.53 6.27
CA ALA A 172 -2.09 -19.29 7.71
C ALA A 172 -0.89 -19.94 8.42
N VAL A 173 -0.17 -19.14 9.20
CA VAL A 173 0.96 -19.61 10.04
C VAL A 173 0.64 -19.56 11.52
N PHE A 174 -0.30 -18.73 11.93
CA PHE A 174 -0.79 -18.60 13.31
C PHE A 174 -2.15 -19.26 13.43
N GLN A 175 -2.38 -19.99 14.54
CA GLN A 175 -3.62 -20.76 14.74
C GLN A 175 -4.72 -19.90 15.38
N PRO A 176 -5.86 -19.67 14.70
CA PRO A 176 -6.93 -18.79 15.21
C PRO A 176 -7.60 -19.26 16.50
N GLN A 177 -7.52 -20.57 16.82
CA GLN A 177 -8.14 -21.14 18.03
C GLN A 177 -7.43 -20.71 19.31
N ASP A 178 -6.11 -20.52 19.23
CA ASP A 178 -5.24 -20.32 20.38
C ASP A 178 -5.00 -18.83 20.67
N ASP A 179 -5.31 -17.94 19.69
CA ASP A 179 -4.89 -16.57 19.75
C ASP A 179 -5.98 -15.58 19.35
N GLN A 180 -6.01 -14.46 20.07
CA GLN A 180 -6.96 -13.37 19.85
C GLN A 180 -6.72 -12.62 18.55
N ASP A 181 -5.47 -12.55 18.08
CA ASP A 181 -5.05 -11.75 16.93
C ASP A 181 -4.60 -12.59 15.72
N ALA A 182 -4.66 -13.93 15.82
CA ALA A 182 -4.08 -14.83 14.84
C ALA A 182 -4.56 -14.58 13.40
N CYS A 183 -5.83 -14.32 13.17
CA CYS A 183 -6.35 -14.02 11.83
C CYS A 183 -5.78 -12.72 11.28
N TYR A 184 -5.73 -11.70 12.12
CA TYR A 184 -5.20 -10.40 11.70
C TYR A 184 -3.70 -10.46 11.43
N ASP A 185 -2.95 -11.14 12.30
CA ASP A 185 -1.52 -11.36 12.11
C ASP A 185 -1.22 -12.23 10.86
N ASN A 186 -2.06 -13.22 10.57
CA ASN A 186 -1.97 -14.00 9.32
C ASN A 186 -2.20 -13.12 8.09
N SER A 187 -3.13 -12.17 8.12
CA SER A 187 -3.38 -11.28 7.00
C SER A 187 -2.19 -10.36 6.75
N ILE A 188 -1.52 -9.87 7.80
CA ILE A 188 -0.30 -9.08 7.71
C ILE A 188 0.86 -9.93 7.19
N HIS A 189 1.02 -11.16 7.70
CA HIS A 189 2.04 -12.09 7.23
C HIS A 189 1.86 -12.46 5.75
N TYR A 190 0.61 -12.60 5.30
CA TYR A 190 0.30 -12.83 3.90
C TYR A 190 0.67 -11.61 3.02
N THR A 191 0.36 -10.39 3.47
CA THR A 191 0.82 -9.17 2.80
C THR A 191 2.33 -9.07 2.75
N ASP A 192 3.03 -9.44 3.84
CA ASP A 192 4.51 -9.48 3.88
C ASP A 192 5.08 -10.45 2.84
N SER A 193 4.46 -11.61 2.66
CA SER A 193 4.85 -12.58 1.63
C SER A 193 4.68 -12.00 0.21
N LEU A 194 3.63 -11.23 -0.03
CA LEU A 194 3.44 -10.49 -1.28
C LEU A 194 4.55 -9.45 -1.49
N LEU A 195 4.85 -8.66 -0.45
CA LEU A 195 5.91 -7.64 -0.50
C LEU A 195 7.28 -8.28 -0.81
N GLY A 196 7.59 -9.43 -0.23
CA GLY A 196 8.80 -10.20 -0.56
C GLY A 196 8.88 -10.56 -2.04
N GLN A 197 7.76 -10.98 -2.64
CA GLN A 197 7.69 -11.28 -4.08
C GLN A 197 7.83 -10.02 -4.94
N VAL A 198 7.28 -8.88 -4.50
CA VAL A 198 7.47 -7.59 -5.20
C VAL A 198 8.95 -7.20 -5.18
N PHE A 199 9.64 -7.29 -4.05
CA PHE A 199 11.08 -7.02 -3.98
C PHE A 199 11.87 -7.94 -4.91
N GLU A 200 11.52 -9.22 -4.98
CA GLU A 200 12.18 -10.18 -5.88
C GLU A 200 11.98 -9.82 -7.36
N LEU A 201 10.77 -9.39 -7.77
CA LEU A 201 10.49 -8.94 -9.14
C LEU A 201 11.27 -7.68 -9.52
N LEU A 202 11.68 -6.88 -8.54
CA LEU A 202 12.35 -5.59 -8.75
C LEU A 202 13.86 -5.64 -8.53
N LYS A 203 14.42 -6.74 -8.04
CA LYS A 203 15.82 -6.83 -7.59
C LYS A 203 16.87 -6.41 -8.63
N ASP A 204 16.60 -6.72 -9.92
CA ASP A 204 17.50 -6.45 -11.05
C ASP A 204 17.08 -5.18 -11.84
N ARG A 205 16.20 -4.35 -11.29
CA ARG A 205 15.67 -3.13 -11.90
C ARG A 205 16.07 -1.91 -11.09
N ARG A 206 16.22 -0.78 -11.72
CA ARG A 206 16.44 0.52 -11.04
C ARG A 206 15.10 1.00 -10.46
N ALA A 207 14.70 0.47 -9.33
CA ALA A 207 13.37 0.63 -8.78
C ALA A 207 13.39 1.10 -7.33
N SER A 208 12.35 1.87 -6.97
CA SER A 208 11.98 2.12 -5.58
C SER A 208 10.58 1.59 -5.30
N VAL A 209 10.38 1.14 -4.06
CA VAL A 209 9.10 0.68 -3.52
C VAL A 209 8.75 1.56 -2.33
N MET A 210 7.59 2.19 -2.36
CA MET A 210 7.00 2.84 -1.18
C MET A 210 5.79 2.04 -0.75
N TYR A 211 5.77 1.60 0.49
CA TYR A 211 4.62 0.97 1.12
C TYR A 211 4.09 1.84 2.23
N PHE A 212 2.79 2.03 2.28
CA PHE A 212 2.07 2.54 3.45
C PHE A 212 0.70 1.87 3.55
N ALA A 213 0.18 1.70 4.75
CA ALA A 213 -1.22 1.34 4.91
C ALA A 213 -2.07 2.62 4.93
N ASP A 214 -3.24 2.54 4.31
CA ASP A 214 -4.17 3.66 4.21
C ASP A 214 -4.73 4.09 5.57
N HIS A 215 -5.01 3.13 6.46
CA HIS A 215 -5.38 3.34 7.86
C HIS A 215 -5.09 2.09 8.70
N GLY A 216 -5.16 2.22 10.03
CA GLY A 216 -5.20 1.10 10.96
C GLY A 216 -6.62 0.68 11.30
N LEU A 217 -6.76 -0.18 12.30
CA LEU A 217 -8.05 -0.64 12.82
C LEU A 217 -8.10 -0.54 14.36
N GLU A 218 -9.30 -0.36 14.89
CA GLU A 218 -9.59 -0.61 16.30
C GLU A 218 -9.64 -2.12 16.55
N ARG A 219 -9.21 -2.53 17.72
CA ARG A 219 -9.29 -3.93 18.17
C ARG A 219 -10.36 -4.05 19.24
N ASP A 220 -11.28 -5.02 19.10
CA ASP A 220 -12.23 -5.35 20.18
C ASP A 220 -11.48 -6.07 21.32
N PRO A 221 -11.38 -5.49 22.51
CA PRO A 221 -10.63 -6.10 23.62
C PRO A 221 -11.31 -7.34 24.19
N THR A 222 -12.59 -7.56 23.87
CA THR A 222 -13.44 -8.63 24.45
C THR A 222 -13.67 -9.78 23.47
N LYS A 223 -13.39 -9.61 22.19
CA LYS A 223 -13.65 -10.60 21.15
C LYS A 223 -12.39 -10.99 20.40
N LYS A 224 -12.22 -12.29 20.16
CA LYS A 224 -11.09 -12.79 19.37
C LYS A 224 -11.25 -12.45 17.90
N ASN A 225 -10.13 -12.03 17.27
CA ASN A 225 -10.04 -11.72 15.83
C ASN A 225 -11.08 -10.69 15.32
N VAL A 226 -11.55 -9.81 16.18
CA VAL A 226 -12.51 -8.76 15.83
C VAL A 226 -11.78 -7.41 15.81
N TYR A 227 -11.68 -6.88 14.60
CA TYR A 227 -11.16 -5.56 14.30
C TYR A 227 -12.23 -4.79 13.53
N PHE A 228 -12.23 -3.46 13.64
CA PHE A 228 -13.24 -2.61 13.01
C PHE A 228 -12.66 -1.21 12.70
N HIS A 229 -13.30 -0.52 11.78
CA HIS A 229 -12.95 0.84 11.44
C HIS A 229 -13.19 1.78 12.61
N GLY A 230 -12.27 2.71 12.84
CA GLY A 230 -12.46 3.78 13.80
C GLY A 230 -13.64 4.68 13.41
N GLY A 231 -14.43 5.08 14.43
CA GLY A 231 -15.49 6.06 14.27
C GLY A 231 -14.98 7.50 14.40
N ARG A 232 -15.87 8.44 14.77
CA ARG A 232 -15.51 9.86 14.98
C ARG A 232 -14.46 10.08 16.07
N GLU A 233 -14.38 9.18 17.04
CA GLU A 233 -13.44 9.19 18.17
C GLU A 233 -12.46 8.02 18.04
N ALA A 234 -11.96 7.77 16.82
CA ALA A 234 -11.01 6.71 16.56
C ALA A 234 -9.73 6.90 17.40
N SER A 235 -9.22 5.82 17.96
CA SER A 235 -7.98 5.84 18.73
C SER A 235 -6.76 6.04 17.83
N GLN A 236 -5.60 6.29 18.44
CA GLN A 236 -4.33 6.38 17.72
C GLN A 236 -4.05 5.15 16.86
N GLN A 237 -4.54 3.97 17.27
CA GLN A 237 -4.34 2.71 16.53
C GLN A 237 -4.97 2.69 15.14
N ALA A 238 -6.06 3.45 14.93
CA ALA A 238 -6.70 3.59 13.62
C ALA A 238 -5.92 4.53 12.68
N TYR A 239 -5.03 5.36 13.20
CA TYR A 239 -4.26 6.33 12.43
C TYR A 239 -2.78 6.00 12.31
N HIS A 240 -2.17 5.32 13.28
CA HIS A 240 -0.75 5.00 13.26
C HIS A 240 -0.49 3.82 12.32
N VAL A 241 0.09 4.13 11.16
CA VAL A 241 0.24 3.20 10.05
C VAL A 241 1.71 2.94 9.71
N PRO A 242 2.05 1.76 9.17
CA PRO A 242 3.36 1.52 8.64
C PRO A 242 3.62 2.36 7.38
N LEU A 243 4.85 2.84 7.28
CA LEU A 243 5.39 3.51 6.10
C LEU A 243 6.86 3.16 5.96
N PHE A 244 7.27 2.66 4.80
CA PHE A 244 8.67 2.52 4.45
C PHE A 244 8.91 2.76 2.96
N ILE A 245 10.16 3.10 2.63
CA ILE A 245 10.65 3.22 1.26
C ILE A 245 11.81 2.25 1.11
N GLY A 246 11.73 1.38 0.10
CA GLY A 246 12.77 0.43 -0.27
C GLY A 246 13.37 0.78 -1.63
N TYR A 247 14.62 0.36 -1.82
CA TYR A 247 15.33 0.51 -3.08
C TYR A 247 15.86 -0.85 -3.53
N SER A 248 15.87 -1.06 -4.83
CA SER A 248 16.42 -2.29 -5.40
C SER A 248 17.94 -2.35 -5.20
N PRO A 249 18.53 -3.56 -5.03
CA PRO A 249 19.97 -3.73 -4.83
C PRO A 249 20.85 -3.13 -5.94
N VAL A 250 20.33 -3.06 -7.16
CA VAL A 250 21.04 -2.47 -8.33
C VAL A 250 21.39 -0.99 -8.12
N LEU A 251 20.63 -0.27 -7.29
CA LEU A 251 20.89 1.15 -7.00
C LEU A 251 22.04 1.36 -6.01
N GLY A 252 22.54 0.27 -5.36
CA GLY A 252 23.59 0.35 -4.34
C GLY A 252 23.08 0.91 -3.01
N ASP A 253 23.99 1.04 -2.03
CA ASP A 253 23.68 1.51 -0.67
C ASP A 253 23.54 3.06 -0.57
N GLY A 254 23.46 3.75 -1.70
CA GLY A 254 23.59 5.21 -1.75
C GLY A 254 22.49 5.92 -2.54
N VAL A 255 21.24 5.74 -2.12
CA VAL A 255 20.19 6.74 -2.44
C VAL A 255 19.95 7.54 -1.17
N ASP A 256 20.77 8.58 -0.97
CA ASP A 256 20.59 9.61 0.07
C ASP A 256 19.39 10.51 -0.23
#